data_bb1914d47f90674c78655b1eee562084
#
_entry.id   bb1914d47f90674c78655b1eee562084
#
_cell.length_a   1.000
_cell.length_b   1.000
_cell.length_c   1.000
_cell.angle_alpha   90.00
_cell.angle_beta   90.00
_cell.angle_gamma   90.00
#
_symmetry.space_group_name_H-M   'P 1'
#
loop_
_entity.id
_entity.type
_entity.pdbx_description
1 polymer ?
#
loop_
_entity_poly.entity_id
_entity_poly.type
_entity_poly.pdbx_seq_one_letter_code
_entity_poly.pdbx_strand_id
1 'polypeptide(L)'
;MNTNAFRSLSYGVYIISTLDGERATGCVANSVMQITSSPATIAVSMNHDNYTNSCIEKSGKFAVSILTEQSNPELIGQFGFQSGREVDKFEGVDALKFEGISVIADACGYIVCKVIDKMETSTHTVFLGEVMDADVLKNEEPMTYAYYHKVVKGKSPKNAPTYIPEEKEEKAEEGKWVCGICGYVYDGEFPFEKLSEAFQCPICKQPKSVFVKK
;
A
#
# COMPACT_ATOMS: atom_id res chain seq x y z
N MET A 1 -21.93 -14.10 10.56
CA MET A 1 -20.78 -14.61 9.79
C MET A 1 -19.51 -14.24 10.55
N ASN A 2 -18.57 -15.16 10.74
CA ASN A 2 -17.29 -14.85 11.43
C ASN A 2 -16.27 -14.35 10.40
N THR A 3 -16.06 -13.04 10.32
CA THR A 3 -15.15 -12.37 9.38
C THR A 3 -13.67 -12.61 9.70
N ASN A 4 -13.33 -13.16 10.89
CA ASN A 4 -11.94 -13.52 11.22
C ASN A 4 -11.36 -14.58 10.28
N ALA A 5 -12.22 -15.38 9.62
CA ALA A 5 -11.78 -16.32 8.59
C ALA A 5 -11.03 -15.62 7.43
N PHE A 6 -11.38 -14.37 7.12
CA PHE A 6 -10.69 -13.61 6.05
C PHE A 6 -9.24 -13.25 6.41
N ARG A 7 -8.91 -13.19 7.70
CA ARG A 7 -7.53 -12.96 8.17
C ARG A 7 -6.59 -14.15 7.90
N SER A 8 -7.16 -15.31 7.55
CA SER A 8 -6.39 -16.50 7.16
C SER A 8 -6.00 -16.51 5.68
N LEU A 9 -6.52 -15.58 4.89
CA LEU A 9 -6.09 -15.42 3.50
C LEU A 9 -4.68 -14.81 3.46
N SER A 10 -3.86 -15.31 2.53
CA SER A 10 -2.50 -14.80 2.33
C SER A 10 -2.51 -13.66 1.31
N TYR A 11 -1.84 -12.56 1.68
CA TYR A 11 -1.63 -11.39 0.82
C TYR A 11 -0.20 -10.89 0.95
N GLY A 12 0.32 -10.27 -0.10
CA GLY A 12 1.55 -9.49 -0.07
C GLY A 12 1.28 -8.02 0.23
N VAL A 13 2.33 -7.21 0.22
CA VAL A 13 2.27 -5.74 0.26
C VAL A 13 2.93 -5.21 -0.99
N TYR A 14 2.18 -4.47 -1.78
CA TYR A 14 2.57 -4.00 -3.10
C TYR A 14 2.37 -2.50 -3.24
N ILE A 15 3.17 -1.87 -4.08
CA ILE A 15 2.83 -0.55 -4.63
C ILE A 15 2.34 -0.76 -6.05
N ILE A 16 1.09 -0.34 -6.30
CA ILE A 16 0.51 -0.29 -7.63
C ILE A 16 0.76 1.09 -8.17
N SER A 17 1.48 1.18 -9.27
CA SER A 17 1.76 2.44 -9.97
C SER A 17 1.13 2.49 -11.34
N THR A 18 0.85 3.70 -11.80
CA THR A 18 0.26 4.02 -13.10
C THR A 18 0.57 5.46 -13.49
N LEU A 19 -0.08 5.98 -14.51
CA LEU A 19 0.09 7.34 -15.01
C LEU A 19 -1.18 8.17 -14.82
N ASP A 20 -0.99 9.42 -14.39
CA ASP A 20 -1.97 10.50 -14.45
C ASP A 20 -1.51 11.49 -15.53
N GLY A 21 -1.93 11.27 -16.76
CA GLY A 21 -1.30 11.88 -17.93
C GLY A 21 0.16 11.39 -18.08
N GLU A 22 1.12 12.29 -17.92
CA GLU A 22 2.56 11.95 -17.93
C GLU A 22 3.15 11.75 -16.53
N ARG A 23 2.42 12.13 -15.49
CA ARG A 23 2.87 12.06 -14.10
C ARG A 23 2.67 10.64 -13.55
N ALA A 24 3.72 10.09 -12.94
CA ALA A 24 3.62 8.84 -12.21
C ALA A 24 2.77 9.02 -10.94
N THR A 25 1.89 8.08 -10.66
CA THR A 25 1.10 8.02 -9.43
C THR A 25 0.90 6.58 -8.99
N GLY A 26 0.40 6.36 -7.78
CA GLY A 26 0.19 5.01 -7.29
C GLY A 26 -0.34 4.96 -5.86
N CYS A 27 -0.58 3.74 -5.39
CA CYS A 27 -1.01 3.48 -4.02
C CYS A 27 -0.53 2.11 -3.53
N VAL A 28 -0.56 1.92 -2.22
CA VAL A 28 -0.36 0.59 -1.61
C VAL A 28 -1.61 -0.27 -1.86
N ALA A 29 -1.39 -1.52 -2.23
CA ALA A 29 -2.43 -2.54 -2.33
C ALA A 29 -1.91 -3.89 -1.79
N ASN A 30 -2.83 -4.76 -1.40
CA ASN A 30 -2.53 -6.13 -0.99
C ASN A 30 -3.28 -7.18 -1.83
N SER A 31 -4.26 -6.77 -2.61
CA SER A 31 -5.14 -7.66 -3.39
C SER A 31 -4.64 -7.81 -4.81
N VAL A 32 -3.49 -8.47 -4.96
CA VAL A 32 -2.85 -8.80 -6.25
C VAL A 32 -2.68 -10.31 -6.33
N MET A 33 -3.00 -10.90 -7.48
CA MET A 33 -2.74 -12.32 -7.72
C MET A 33 -2.47 -12.60 -9.20
N GLN A 34 -1.65 -13.62 -9.45
CA GLN A 34 -1.49 -14.19 -10.77
C GLN A 34 -2.73 -15.02 -11.13
N ILE A 35 -3.25 -14.83 -12.34
CA ILE A 35 -4.44 -15.54 -12.85
C ILE A 35 -4.04 -16.66 -13.80
N THR A 36 -3.18 -16.36 -14.78
CA THR A 36 -2.69 -17.33 -15.75
C THR A 36 -1.18 -17.22 -15.91
N SER A 37 -0.55 -18.29 -16.43
CA SER A 37 0.89 -18.33 -16.70
C SER A 37 1.23 -18.19 -18.19
N SER A 38 0.30 -18.52 -19.10
CA SER A 38 0.54 -18.42 -20.54
C SER A 38 -0.78 -18.13 -21.30
N PRO A 39 -1.02 -16.89 -21.75
CA PRO A 39 -0.25 -15.70 -21.43
C PRO A 39 -0.25 -15.41 -19.94
N ALA A 40 0.79 -14.76 -19.44
CA ALA A 40 0.84 -14.38 -18.04
C ALA A 40 -0.12 -13.21 -17.78
N THR A 41 -0.99 -13.35 -16.79
CA THR A 41 -1.94 -12.29 -16.40
C THR A 41 -1.99 -12.11 -14.89
N ILE A 42 -2.19 -10.86 -14.48
CA ILE A 42 -2.28 -10.43 -13.06
C ILE A 42 -3.63 -9.73 -12.85
N ALA A 43 -4.30 -10.08 -11.77
CA ALA A 43 -5.44 -9.31 -11.28
C ALA A 43 -5.05 -8.41 -10.11
N VAL A 44 -5.59 -7.20 -10.08
CA VAL A 44 -5.49 -6.26 -8.95
C VAL A 44 -6.86 -5.67 -8.63
N SER A 45 -7.25 -5.69 -7.35
CA SER A 45 -8.50 -5.11 -6.88
C SER A 45 -8.25 -3.72 -6.30
N MET A 46 -8.89 -2.70 -6.89
CA MET A 46 -8.70 -1.29 -6.54
C MET A 46 -10.03 -0.66 -6.11
N ASN A 47 -10.05 0.01 -4.95
CA ASN A 47 -11.23 0.71 -4.47
C ASN A 47 -11.61 1.87 -5.42
N HIS A 48 -12.90 2.09 -5.64
CA HIS A 48 -13.41 3.17 -6.50
C HIS A 48 -13.00 4.57 -6.04
N ASP A 49 -12.90 4.79 -4.71
CA ASP A 49 -12.50 6.07 -4.13
C ASP A 49 -10.98 6.31 -4.24
N ASN A 50 -10.20 5.27 -4.55
CA ASN A 50 -8.76 5.42 -4.72
C ASN A 50 -8.44 6.11 -6.04
N TYR A 51 -7.68 7.21 -5.98
CA TYR A 51 -7.29 7.97 -7.17
C TYR A 51 -6.59 7.11 -8.22
N THR A 52 -5.75 6.18 -7.79
CA THR A 52 -5.03 5.26 -8.67
C THR A 52 -5.98 4.41 -9.52
N ASN A 53 -7.17 4.04 -9.02
CA ASN A 53 -8.20 3.34 -9.79
C ASN A 53 -8.54 4.13 -11.07
N SER A 54 -8.96 5.39 -10.91
CA SER A 54 -9.32 6.23 -12.05
C SER A 54 -8.16 6.51 -13.01
N CYS A 55 -6.93 6.49 -12.51
CA CYS A 55 -5.73 6.64 -13.34
C CYS A 55 -5.43 5.37 -14.15
N ILE A 56 -5.61 4.17 -13.56
CA ILE A 56 -5.49 2.90 -14.30
C ILE A 56 -6.53 2.83 -15.42
N GLU A 57 -7.78 3.21 -15.14
CA GLU A 57 -8.83 3.23 -16.17
C GLU A 57 -8.47 4.12 -17.37
N LYS A 58 -7.86 5.28 -17.11
CA LYS A 58 -7.48 6.23 -18.16
C LYS A 58 -6.22 5.79 -18.91
N SER A 59 -5.20 5.32 -18.20
CA SER A 59 -3.91 4.94 -18.81
C SER A 59 -3.94 3.58 -19.49
N GLY A 60 -4.84 2.68 -19.05
CA GLY A 60 -4.90 1.29 -19.51
C GLY A 60 -3.68 0.46 -19.10
N LYS A 61 -2.87 0.93 -18.14
CA LYS A 61 -1.66 0.26 -17.68
C LYS A 61 -1.49 0.39 -16.17
N PHE A 62 -0.84 -0.61 -15.57
CA PHE A 62 -0.36 -0.54 -14.19
C PHE A 62 0.93 -1.34 -14.01
N ALA A 63 1.69 -1.03 -12.97
CA ALA A 63 2.77 -1.87 -12.52
C ALA A 63 2.57 -2.26 -11.05
N VAL A 64 3.10 -3.43 -10.70
CA VAL A 64 3.15 -3.96 -9.34
C VAL A 64 4.60 -3.94 -8.90
N SER A 65 4.95 -3.19 -7.85
CA SER A 65 6.23 -3.28 -7.16
C SER A 65 6.04 -4.12 -5.90
N ILE A 66 6.78 -5.21 -5.79
CA ILE A 66 6.67 -6.17 -4.68
C ILE A 66 7.59 -5.70 -3.56
N LEU A 67 7.01 -5.17 -2.46
CA LEU A 67 7.81 -4.70 -1.34
C LEU A 67 8.46 -5.85 -0.57
N THR A 68 9.61 -5.57 0.04
CA THR A 68 10.34 -6.52 0.89
C THR A 68 10.14 -6.19 2.37
N GLU A 69 10.50 -7.12 3.25
CA GLU A 69 10.54 -6.87 4.69
C GLU A 69 11.53 -5.76 5.09
N GLN A 70 12.52 -5.47 4.22
CA GLN A 70 13.54 -4.44 4.37
C GLN A 70 13.17 -3.10 3.68
N SER A 71 12.14 -3.06 2.85
CA SER A 71 11.73 -1.83 2.14
C SER A 71 11.46 -0.69 3.10
N ASN A 72 11.85 0.53 2.70
CA ASN A 72 11.64 1.73 3.51
C ASN A 72 10.15 1.88 3.90
N PRO A 73 9.81 1.87 5.22
CA PRO A 73 8.43 2.01 5.67
C PRO A 73 7.75 3.31 5.23
N GLU A 74 8.54 4.36 4.89
CA GLU A 74 8.01 5.63 4.39
C GLU A 74 7.25 5.46 3.07
N LEU A 75 7.62 4.46 2.25
CA LEU A 75 6.89 4.12 1.02
C LEU A 75 5.43 3.76 1.33
N ILE A 76 5.19 2.97 2.38
CA ILE A 76 3.83 2.62 2.80
C ILE A 76 3.09 3.86 3.29
N GLY A 77 3.78 4.77 3.99
CA GLY A 77 3.23 6.06 4.42
C GLY A 77 2.78 6.92 3.24
N GLN A 78 3.69 7.13 2.30
CA GLN A 78 3.48 7.99 1.13
C GLN A 78 2.43 7.41 0.17
N PHE A 79 2.51 6.13 -0.16
CA PHE A 79 1.60 5.49 -1.11
C PHE A 79 0.29 5.02 -0.49
N GLY A 80 0.24 4.73 0.82
CA GLY A 80 -0.94 4.17 1.49
C GLY A 80 -1.86 5.20 2.14
N PHE A 81 -1.33 6.35 2.60
CA PHE A 81 -2.09 7.29 3.45
C PHE A 81 -2.20 8.71 2.89
N GLN A 82 -1.69 8.96 1.69
CA GLN A 82 -1.80 10.24 1.00
C GLN A 82 -2.45 10.04 -0.37
N SER A 83 -3.20 11.03 -0.86
CA SER A 83 -3.84 10.96 -2.17
C SER A 83 -2.90 11.48 -3.26
N GLY A 84 -2.78 10.75 -4.39
CA GLY A 84 -2.07 11.22 -5.58
C GLY A 84 -2.73 12.44 -6.26
N ARG A 85 -3.94 12.84 -5.83
CA ARG A 85 -4.56 14.11 -6.24
C ARG A 85 -3.88 15.31 -5.59
N GLU A 86 -3.37 15.14 -4.37
CA GLU A 86 -2.87 16.21 -3.51
C GLU A 86 -1.35 16.30 -3.51
N VAL A 87 -0.68 15.15 -3.69
CA VAL A 87 0.79 15.05 -3.62
C VAL A 87 1.36 14.32 -4.83
N ASP A 88 2.61 14.63 -5.17
CA ASP A 88 3.39 13.79 -6.07
C ASP A 88 3.84 12.55 -5.32
N LYS A 89 3.32 11.39 -5.73
CA LYS A 89 3.59 10.11 -5.06
C LYS A 89 5.02 9.61 -5.29
N PHE A 90 5.72 10.13 -6.28
CA PHE A 90 7.10 9.75 -6.61
C PHE A 90 8.14 10.81 -6.23
N GLU A 91 7.71 11.93 -5.61
CA GLU A 91 8.66 12.92 -5.10
C GLU A 91 9.57 12.28 -4.02
N GLY A 92 10.89 12.36 -4.23
CA GLY A 92 11.88 11.78 -3.32
C GLY A 92 11.96 10.25 -3.30
N VAL A 93 11.25 9.56 -4.20
CA VAL A 93 11.25 8.11 -4.32
C VAL A 93 12.21 7.67 -5.41
N ASP A 94 13.12 6.75 -5.07
CA ASP A 94 13.97 6.10 -6.07
C ASP A 94 13.13 5.12 -6.90
N ALA A 95 13.02 5.40 -8.20
CA ALA A 95 12.16 4.67 -9.10
C ALA A 95 12.86 4.36 -10.43
N LEU A 96 12.60 3.15 -10.93
CA LEU A 96 12.98 2.71 -12.26
C LEU A 96 11.79 2.88 -13.21
N LYS A 97 12.03 2.86 -14.52
CA LYS A 97 10.97 3.04 -15.51
C LYS A 97 11.00 1.90 -16.54
N PHE A 98 9.90 1.14 -16.62
CA PHE A 98 9.72 0.04 -17.55
C PHE A 98 8.39 0.22 -18.30
N GLU A 99 8.39 0.00 -19.62
CA GLU A 99 7.21 0.19 -20.48
C GLU A 99 6.47 1.54 -20.27
N GLY A 100 7.24 2.57 -19.85
CA GLY A 100 6.72 3.90 -19.56
C GLY A 100 6.13 4.08 -18.16
N ILE A 101 6.04 3.03 -17.34
CA ILE A 101 5.52 3.08 -15.96
C ILE A 101 6.66 3.07 -14.95
N SER A 102 6.52 3.87 -13.88
CA SER A 102 7.50 3.89 -12.79
C SER A 102 7.25 2.73 -11.83
N VAL A 103 8.31 2.05 -11.43
CA VAL A 103 8.31 1.02 -10.36
C VAL A 103 9.28 1.42 -9.26
N ILE A 104 9.05 0.95 -8.05
CA ILE A 104 9.88 1.26 -6.89
C ILE A 104 11.21 0.49 -6.99
N ALA A 105 12.34 1.19 -6.96
CA ALA A 105 13.67 0.57 -7.01
C ALA A 105 13.98 -0.25 -5.74
N ASP A 106 13.36 0.11 -4.61
CA ASP A 106 13.47 -0.60 -3.32
C ASP A 106 12.52 -1.80 -3.18
N ALA A 107 12.01 -2.33 -4.28
CA ALA A 107 11.22 -3.56 -4.34
C ALA A 107 12.10 -4.78 -4.63
N CYS A 108 11.66 -6.00 -4.27
CA CYS A 108 12.37 -7.23 -4.68
C CYS A 108 12.08 -7.63 -6.13
N GLY A 109 10.98 -7.16 -6.71
CA GLY A 109 10.64 -7.41 -8.10
C GLY A 109 9.50 -6.51 -8.57
N TYR A 110 9.29 -6.50 -9.87
CA TYR A 110 8.20 -5.75 -10.49
C TYR A 110 7.48 -6.56 -11.57
N ILE A 111 6.26 -6.16 -11.86
CA ILE A 111 5.45 -6.68 -12.96
C ILE A 111 4.74 -5.50 -13.61
N VAL A 112 4.93 -5.26 -14.91
CA VAL A 112 4.22 -4.22 -15.68
C VAL A 112 3.14 -4.87 -16.51
N CYS A 113 1.93 -4.32 -16.46
CA CYS A 113 0.75 -4.88 -17.11
C CYS A 113 0.02 -3.86 -17.97
N LYS A 114 -0.50 -4.36 -19.10
CA LYS A 114 -1.53 -3.67 -19.88
C LYS A 114 -2.89 -4.23 -19.48
N VAL A 115 -3.82 -3.38 -19.13
CA VAL A 115 -5.21 -3.78 -18.81
C VAL A 115 -5.86 -4.38 -20.05
N ILE A 116 -6.39 -5.58 -19.92
CA ILE A 116 -7.10 -6.30 -20.99
C ILE A 116 -8.58 -6.51 -20.67
N ASP A 117 -8.96 -6.48 -19.39
CA ASP A 117 -10.34 -6.60 -18.94
C ASP A 117 -10.50 -6.04 -17.52
N LYS A 118 -11.73 -5.83 -17.08
CA LYS A 118 -12.06 -5.44 -15.72
C LYS A 118 -13.41 -5.99 -15.27
N MET A 119 -13.54 -6.22 -13.97
CA MET A 119 -14.78 -6.58 -13.33
C MET A 119 -15.16 -5.52 -12.29
N GLU A 120 -16.35 -4.93 -12.45
CA GLU A 120 -16.90 -3.98 -11.48
C GLU A 120 -17.59 -4.71 -10.33
N THR A 121 -17.36 -4.25 -9.11
CA THR A 121 -18.05 -4.69 -7.90
C THR A 121 -18.71 -3.49 -7.22
N SER A 122 -19.33 -3.69 -6.06
CA SER A 122 -20.00 -2.60 -5.34
C SER A 122 -19.06 -1.48 -4.88
N THR A 123 -17.77 -1.77 -4.64
CA THR A 123 -16.79 -0.83 -4.06
C THR A 123 -15.43 -0.85 -4.74
N HIS A 124 -15.17 -1.83 -5.58
CA HIS A 124 -13.86 -2.03 -6.21
C HIS A 124 -14.00 -2.39 -7.68
N THR A 125 -13.03 -1.99 -8.46
CA THR A 125 -12.75 -2.52 -9.79
C THR A 125 -11.64 -3.56 -9.67
N VAL A 126 -11.85 -4.76 -10.21
CA VAL A 126 -10.79 -5.75 -10.39
C VAL A 126 -10.27 -5.61 -11.81
N PHE A 127 -9.06 -5.07 -11.96
CA PHE A 127 -8.40 -4.99 -13.26
C PHE A 127 -7.67 -6.29 -13.56
N LEU A 128 -7.84 -6.81 -14.77
CA LEU A 128 -7.07 -7.91 -15.32
C LEU A 128 -6.04 -7.34 -16.30
N GLY A 129 -4.76 -7.55 -16.04
CA GLY A 129 -3.67 -7.08 -16.88
C GLY A 129 -2.87 -8.22 -17.48
N GLU A 130 -2.56 -8.14 -18.78
CA GLU A 130 -1.57 -8.97 -19.43
C GLU A 130 -0.17 -8.45 -19.10
N VAL A 131 0.72 -9.34 -18.69
CA VAL A 131 2.09 -8.97 -18.31
C VAL A 131 2.87 -8.58 -19.56
N MET A 132 3.41 -7.37 -19.56
CA MET A 132 4.27 -6.84 -20.62
C MET A 132 5.75 -7.02 -20.28
N ASP A 133 6.09 -6.86 -18.99
CA ASP A 133 7.46 -6.96 -18.50
C ASP A 133 7.45 -7.34 -17.01
N ALA A 134 8.43 -8.15 -16.57
CA ALA A 134 8.60 -8.51 -15.16
C ALA A 134 10.02 -8.96 -14.91
N ASP A 135 10.60 -8.55 -13.77
CA ASP A 135 11.92 -9.04 -13.35
C ASP A 135 12.07 -8.99 -11.82
N VAL A 136 13.11 -9.67 -11.34
CA VAL A 136 13.58 -9.65 -9.96
C VAL A 136 14.62 -8.54 -9.81
N LEU A 137 14.41 -7.61 -8.89
CA LEU A 137 15.34 -6.51 -8.61
C LEU A 137 16.32 -6.86 -7.50
N LYS A 138 15.84 -7.56 -6.46
CA LYS A 138 16.62 -7.93 -5.28
C LYS A 138 16.24 -9.33 -4.81
N ASN A 139 17.24 -10.07 -4.29
CA ASN A 139 16.98 -11.37 -3.67
C ASN A 139 16.72 -11.17 -2.15
N GLU A 140 15.56 -10.61 -1.85
CA GLU A 140 15.07 -10.32 -0.49
C GLU A 140 13.69 -10.95 -0.27
N GLU A 141 13.34 -11.23 0.98
CA GLU A 141 12.02 -11.79 1.32
C GLU A 141 10.90 -10.78 1.03
N PRO A 142 9.88 -11.17 0.25
CA PRO A 142 8.75 -10.30 -0.02
C PRO A 142 7.93 -10.06 1.26
N MET A 143 7.49 -8.82 1.46
CA MET A 143 6.66 -8.45 2.59
C MET A 143 5.28 -9.08 2.48
N THR A 144 4.93 -9.95 3.42
CA THR A 144 3.55 -10.44 3.54
C THR A 144 2.69 -9.46 4.33
N TYR A 145 1.39 -9.48 4.07
CA TYR A 145 0.44 -8.68 4.84
C TYR A 145 0.40 -9.08 6.33
N ALA A 146 0.64 -10.36 6.62
CA ALA A 146 0.78 -10.86 7.99
C ALA A 146 2.02 -10.28 8.69
N TYR A 147 3.16 -10.18 7.99
CA TYR A 147 4.37 -9.54 8.49
C TYR A 147 4.11 -8.05 8.78
N TYR A 148 3.51 -7.35 7.82
CA TYR A 148 3.16 -5.93 7.95
C TYR A 148 2.35 -5.65 9.22
N HIS A 149 1.34 -6.47 9.52
CA HIS A 149 0.52 -6.30 10.72
C HIS A 149 1.22 -6.71 12.01
N LYS A 150 1.98 -7.80 12.01
CA LYS A 150 2.60 -8.34 13.23
C LYS A 150 3.89 -7.64 13.61
N VAL A 151 4.73 -7.30 12.64
CA VAL A 151 6.09 -6.78 12.85
C VAL A 151 6.13 -5.28 12.66
N VAL A 152 5.65 -4.78 11.51
CA VAL A 152 5.61 -3.33 11.23
C VAL A 152 4.50 -2.64 12.03
N LYS A 153 3.52 -3.41 12.56
CA LYS A 153 2.35 -2.94 13.33
C LYS A 153 1.50 -1.92 12.56
N GLY A 154 1.53 -2.01 11.24
CA GLY A 154 0.73 -1.16 10.36
C GLY A 154 -0.76 -1.52 10.41
N LYS A 155 -1.62 -0.54 10.08
CA LYS A 155 -3.08 -0.73 9.96
C LYS A 155 -3.51 -0.69 8.50
N SER A 156 -4.58 -1.44 8.20
CA SER A 156 -5.25 -1.37 6.89
C SER A 156 -5.98 -0.04 6.75
N PRO A 157 -5.79 0.72 5.66
CA PRO A 157 -6.68 1.83 5.34
C PRO A 157 -8.14 1.35 5.22
N LYS A 158 -9.10 2.21 5.58
CA LYS A 158 -10.55 1.87 5.51
C LYS A 158 -11.00 1.46 4.10
N ASN A 159 -10.31 1.90 3.08
CA ASN A 159 -10.59 1.59 1.68
C ASN A 159 -9.88 0.33 1.16
N ALA A 160 -9.14 -0.40 2.02
CA ALA A 160 -8.53 -1.67 1.61
C ALA A 160 -9.60 -2.77 1.49
N PRO A 161 -9.53 -3.66 0.47
CA PRO A 161 -10.48 -4.77 0.32
C PRO A 161 -10.53 -5.67 1.55
N THR A 162 -9.43 -5.72 2.29
CA THR A 162 -9.24 -6.54 3.48
C THR A 162 -9.49 -5.79 4.79
N TYR A 163 -10.01 -4.53 4.71
CA TYR A 163 -10.36 -3.79 5.91
C TYR A 163 -11.48 -4.50 6.67
N ILE A 164 -11.20 -4.86 7.90
CA ILE A 164 -12.19 -5.37 8.85
C ILE A 164 -12.30 -4.31 9.95
N PRO A 165 -13.51 -3.74 10.19
CA PRO A 165 -13.69 -2.84 11.33
C PRO A 165 -13.22 -3.54 12.60
N GLU A 166 -12.37 -2.90 13.39
CA GLU A 166 -11.98 -3.41 14.69
C GLU A 166 -13.26 -3.51 15.55
N GLU A 167 -13.84 -4.69 15.67
CA GLU A 167 -14.61 -4.99 16.87
C GLU A 167 -13.62 -4.81 18.01
N LYS A 168 -14.00 -4.01 19.03
CA LYS A 168 -13.16 -3.64 20.16
C LYS A 168 -12.43 -4.86 20.73
N GLU A 169 -11.31 -5.25 20.14
CA GLU A 169 -10.36 -6.12 20.80
C GLU A 169 -9.54 -5.25 21.74
N GLU A 170 -9.92 -5.31 22.97
CA GLU A 170 -9.23 -4.82 24.13
C GLU A 170 -7.81 -5.40 24.18
N LYS A 171 -6.90 -4.52 24.19
CA LYS A 171 -5.64 -4.36 24.90
C LYS A 171 -4.68 -3.55 24.05
N ALA A 172 -5.05 -2.29 23.75
CA ALA A 172 -4.01 -1.28 23.70
C ALA A 172 -3.43 -1.23 25.12
N GLU A 173 -2.12 -1.46 25.25
CA GLU A 173 -1.45 -1.25 26.54
C GLU A 173 -1.77 0.19 26.95
N GLU A 174 -2.49 0.33 28.09
CA GLU A 174 -2.95 1.62 28.59
C GLU A 174 -1.76 2.58 28.70
N GLY A 175 -1.92 3.77 28.13
CA GLY A 175 -0.95 4.86 28.23
C GLY A 175 -0.02 5.06 27.04
N LYS A 176 -0.10 4.28 25.95
CA LYS A 176 0.73 4.51 24.74
C LYS A 176 0.08 5.52 23.77
N TRP A 177 0.94 6.32 23.15
CA TRP A 177 0.51 7.24 22.09
C TRP A 177 0.46 6.53 20.73
N VAL A 178 -0.67 6.63 20.04
CA VAL A 178 -0.94 5.94 18.79
C VAL A 178 -1.35 6.95 17.72
N CYS A 179 -0.71 6.91 16.57
CA CYS A 179 -1.13 7.70 15.41
C CYS A 179 -2.54 7.31 14.98
N GLY A 180 -3.49 8.26 15.03
CA GLY A 180 -4.88 8.03 14.66
C GLY A 180 -5.09 7.74 13.17
N ILE A 181 -4.08 7.97 12.32
CA ILE A 181 -4.16 7.77 10.88
C ILE A 181 -3.65 6.38 10.49
N CYS A 182 -2.39 6.05 10.81
CA CYS A 182 -1.76 4.79 10.37
C CYS A 182 -1.63 3.74 11.47
N GLY A 183 -1.97 4.09 12.72
CA GLY A 183 -1.90 3.18 13.85
C GLY A 183 -0.49 2.95 14.42
N TYR A 184 0.53 3.67 13.94
CA TYR A 184 1.86 3.60 14.52
C TYR A 184 1.81 3.89 16.02
N VAL A 185 2.39 3.00 16.83
CA VAL A 185 2.52 3.15 18.28
C VAL A 185 3.87 3.79 18.58
N TYR A 186 3.85 4.94 19.25
CA TYR A 186 5.08 5.61 19.64
C TYR A 186 5.82 4.81 20.72
N ASP A 187 7.05 4.46 20.44
CA ASP A 187 7.96 3.66 21.28
C ASP A 187 9.31 4.34 21.52
N GLY A 188 9.40 5.65 21.26
CA GLY A 188 10.64 6.42 21.44
C GLY A 188 11.04 6.55 22.91
N GLU A 189 12.33 6.80 23.16
CA GLU A 189 12.91 6.94 24.51
C GLU A 189 12.42 8.19 25.28
N PHE A 190 11.97 9.23 24.56
CA PHE A 190 11.47 10.45 25.19
C PHE A 190 9.94 10.38 25.39
N PRO A 191 9.40 10.97 26.47
CA PRO A 191 7.96 11.09 26.65
C PRO A 191 7.33 11.81 25.45
N PHE A 192 6.28 11.23 24.86
CA PHE A 192 5.62 11.78 23.68
C PHE A 192 5.17 13.23 23.87
N GLU A 193 4.68 13.56 25.06
CA GLU A 193 4.21 14.90 25.42
C GLU A 193 5.31 15.97 25.31
N LYS A 194 6.56 15.58 25.52
CA LYS A 194 7.74 16.47 25.45
C LYS A 194 8.34 16.59 24.04
N LEU A 195 7.85 15.85 23.08
CA LEU A 195 8.27 16.02 21.69
C LEU A 195 7.88 17.39 21.15
N SER A 196 8.72 17.92 20.25
CA SER A 196 8.44 19.17 19.54
C SER A 196 7.08 19.09 18.83
N GLU A 197 6.38 20.20 18.70
CA GLU A 197 5.15 20.28 17.88
C GLU A 197 5.42 20.01 16.38
N ALA A 198 6.68 20.14 15.96
CA ALA A 198 7.11 19.76 14.61
C ALA A 198 7.28 18.23 14.42
N PHE A 199 7.05 17.41 15.47
CA PHE A 199 7.12 15.95 15.35
C PHE A 199 6.08 15.46 14.35
N GLN A 200 6.53 14.58 13.47
CA GLN A 200 5.68 13.91 12.49
C GLN A 200 5.76 12.40 12.71
N CYS A 201 4.65 11.72 12.43
CA CYS A 201 4.60 10.28 12.44
C CYS A 201 5.67 9.72 11.47
N PRO A 202 6.55 8.81 11.91
CA PRO A 202 7.61 8.28 11.04
C PRO A 202 7.06 7.49 9.86
N ILE A 203 5.85 6.94 9.99
CA ILE A 203 5.22 6.11 8.95
C ILE A 203 4.44 6.98 7.94
N CYS A 204 3.48 7.80 8.39
CA CYS A 204 2.57 8.51 7.49
C CYS A 204 2.83 10.02 7.41
N LYS A 205 3.88 10.53 8.06
CA LYS A 205 4.30 11.94 8.11
C LYS A 205 3.22 12.91 8.64
N GLN A 206 2.14 12.40 9.19
CA GLN A 206 1.09 13.22 9.79
C GLN A 206 1.60 13.89 11.08
N PRO A 207 1.10 15.10 11.41
CA PRO A 207 1.60 15.87 12.53
C PRO A 207 1.33 15.20 13.88
N LYS A 208 2.04 15.66 14.93
CA LYS A 208 1.89 15.20 16.32
C LYS A 208 0.42 15.21 16.79
N SER A 209 -0.36 16.19 16.33
CA SER A 209 -1.77 16.39 16.73
C SER A 209 -2.72 15.23 16.39
N VAL A 210 -2.35 14.33 15.47
CA VAL A 210 -3.17 13.16 15.13
C VAL A 210 -2.95 11.97 16.07
N PHE A 211 -2.00 12.07 17.01
CA PHE A 211 -1.77 11.02 18.00
C PHE A 211 -2.77 11.10 19.14
N VAL A 212 -3.26 9.94 19.54
CA VAL A 212 -4.18 9.78 20.67
C VAL A 212 -3.57 8.83 21.68
N LYS A 213 -3.74 9.14 22.98
CA LYS A 213 -3.33 8.26 24.06
C LYS A 213 -4.40 7.18 24.23
N LYS A 214 -4.01 5.92 24.17
CA LYS A 214 -4.91 4.78 24.35
C LYS A 214 -4.67 4.11 25.68
#